data_03e15e1d47da934193001232bcc75c57
#
_entry.id   03e15e1d47da934193001232bcc75c57
#
_cell.length_a   1.000
_cell.length_b   1.000
_cell.length_c   1.000
_cell.angle_alpha   90.00
_cell.angle_beta   90.00
_cell.angle_gamma   90.00
#
_symmetry.space_group_name_H-M   'P 1'
#
loop_
_entity.id
_entity.type
_entity.pdbx_description
1 polymer ?
#
loop_
_entity_poly.entity_id
_entity_poly.type
_entity_poly.pdbx_seq_one_letter_code
_entity_poly.pdbx_strand_id
1 'polypeptide(L)'
;MKKVLDVCCGSRSMWFDKQDDRALYLDKRNKDYKIKPNAAYPNGGVIKIKPDIVGDFTNIKQPDNSFWHVVFDPPHIPQDKITAVITKQYGNLTGEWRAMLKKGFKECFRVLKPNGTLIFKWNECRIPLKEILKLTDKKPLYGHKSGKAMKTHWVCFIKD
;
A
#
# COMPACT_ATOMS: atom_id res chain seq x y z
N MET A 1 -15.52 4.79 -15.49
CA MET A 1 -15.21 4.95 -14.05
C MET A 1 -14.24 3.85 -13.66
N LYS A 2 -13.10 4.17 -13.05
CA LYS A 2 -12.08 3.22 -12.59
C LYS A 2 -12.66 2.33 -11.48
N LYS A 3 -12.42 1.03 -11.55
CA LYS A 3 -13.01 0.03 -10.64
C LYS A 3 -12.12 -0.33 -9.46
N VAL A 4 -10.82 -0.08 -9.61
CA VAL A 4 -9.77 -0.42 -8.63
C VAL A 4 -9.13 0.85 -8.10
N LEU A 5 -8.82 0.90 -6.81
CA LEU A 5 -8.03 1.95 -6.19
C LEU A 5 -6.80 1.32 -5.51
N ASP A 6 -5.61 1.76 -5.91
CA ASP A 6 -4.37 1.49 -5.18
C ASP A 6 -4.04 2.71 -4.33
N VAL A 7 -4.15 2.57 -3.00
CA VAL A 7 -4.05 3.70 -2.07
C VAL A 7 -2.63 4.01 -1.60
N CYS A 8 -1.64 3.22 -2.04
CA CYS A 8 -0.22 3.40 -1.72
C CYS A 8 0.62 2.90 -2.90
N CYS A 9 0.35 3.39 -4.11
CA CYS A 9 0.82 2.77 -5.34
C CYS A 9 2.35 2.71 -5.49
N GLY A 10 3.10 3.57 -4.79
CA GLY A 10 4.54 3.63 -4.91
C GLY A 10 4.99 3.73 -6.36
N SER A 11 5.94 2.89 -6.76
CA SER A 11 6.38 2.76 -8.15
C SER A 11 5.55 1.77 -8.97
N ARG A 12 4.39 1.34 -8.47
CA ARG A 12 3.49 0.35 -9.08
C ARG A 12 4.22 -0.98 -9.38
N SER A 13 5.15 -1.37 -8.51
CA SER A 13 6.05 -2.52 -8.75
C SER A 13 5.34 -3.87 -8.78
N MET A 14 4.16 -3.98 -8.14
CA MET A 14 3.35 -5.20 -8.11
C MET A 14 2.41 -5.34 -9.32
N TRP A 15 2.25 -4.28 -10.11
CA TRP A 15 1.34 -4.24 -11.24
C TRP A 15 2.01 -4.81 -12.50
N PHE A 16 1.34 -5.71 -13.21
CA PHE A 16 1.77 -6.20 -14.51
C PHE A 16 1.76 -5.07 -15.55
N ASP A 17 0.63 -4.36 -15.64
CA ASP A 17 0.54 -3.10 -16.36
C ASP A 17 0.51 -1.94 -15.35
N LYS A 18 1.56 -1.13 -15.36
CA LYS A 18 1.67 0.04 -14.46
C LYS A 18 0.76 1.19 -14.84
N GLN A 19 0.07 1.10 -15.96
CA GLN A 19 -0.86 2.11 -16.46
C GLN A 19 -2.25 1.52 -16.70
N ASP A 20 -2.60 0.42 -16.02
CA ASP A 20 -3.89 -0.25 -16.15
C ASP A 20 -5.04 0.77 -15.99
N ASP A 21 -5.85 0.92 -17.03
CA ASP A 21 -6.91 1.91 -17.11
C ASP A 21 -8.08 1.64 -16.15
N ARG A 22 -8.20 0.42 -15.65
CA ARG A 22 -9.18 0.01 -14.63
C ARG A 22 -8.83 0.53 -13.24
N ALA A 23 -7.55 0.90 -13.00
CA ALA A 23 -7.05 1.34 -11.70
C ALA A 23 -6.85 2.85 -11.61
N LEU A 24 -7.08 3.37 -10.42
CA LEU A 24 -6.71 4.71 -9.98
C LEU A 24 -5.58 4.57 -8.96
N TYR A 25 -4.48 5.26 -9.19
CA TYR A 25 -3.27 5.15 -8.37
C TYR A 25 -3.11 6.37 -7.47
N LEU A 26 -3.06 6.17 -6.17
CA LEU A 26 -2.89 7.20 -5.16
C LEU A 26 -1.59 6.95 -4.37
N ASP A 27 -0.82 7.99 -4.13
CA ASP A 27 0.31 8.01 -3.20
C ASP A 27 0.48 9.44 -2.67
N LYS A 28 0.95 9.58 -1.45
CA LYS A 28 1.23 10.92 -0.89
C LYS A 28 2.47 11.57 -1.50
N ARG A 29 3.29 10.81 -2.21
CA ARG A 29 4.52 11.26 -2.84
C ARG A 29 4.30 11.39 -4.35
N ASN A 30 4.86 12.42 -4.95
CA ASN A 30 5.05 12.56 -6.39
C ASN A 30 6.50 12.97 -6.62
N LYS A 31 7.41 11.99 -6.70
CA LYS A 31 8.85 12.24 -6.66
C LYS A 31 9.65 11.13 -7.31
N ASP A 32 10.77 11.51 -7.90
CA ASP A 32 11.81 10.61 -8.39
C ASP A 32 12.95 10.50 -7.37
N TYR A 33 13.35 9.27 -7.06
CA TYR A 33 14.47 8.98 -6.17
C TYR A 33 15.63 8.38 -6.95
N LYS A 34 16.75 9.07 -7.01
CA LYS A 34 18.01 8.54 -7.55
C LYS A 34 18.55 7.45 -6.63
N ILE A 35 18.94 6.32 -7.22
CA ILE A 35 19.55 5.18 -6.53
C ILE A 35 21.01 5.09 -6.97
N LYS A 36 21.93 5.15 -6.01
CA LYS A 36 23.33 4.87 -6.25
C LYS A 36 23.53 3.39 -6.55
N PRO A 37 24.60 3.01 -7.29
CA PRO A 37 24.95 1.62 -7.50
C PRO A 37 25.00 0.83 -6.18
N ASN A 38 24.37 -0.34 -6.17
CA ASN A 38 24.33 -1.29 -5.05
C ASN A 38 24.00 -2.69 -5.56
N ALA A 39 23.95 -3.70 -4.69
CA ALA A 39 23.69 -5.08 -5.07
C ALA A 39 22.36 -5.30 -5.84
N ALA A 40 21.31 -4.54 -5.51
CA ALA A 40 20.01 -4.64 -6.21
C ALA A 40 19.93 -3.76 -7.46
N TYR A 41 20.79 -2.76 -7.58
CA TYR A 41 20.89 -1.80 -8.69
C TYR A 41 22.37 -1.61 -9.06
N PRO A 42 23.02 -2.57 -9.74
CA PRO A 42 24.47 -2.51 -10.02
C PRO A 42 24.90 -1.24 -10.76
N ASN A 43 24.08 -0.73 -11.64
CA ASN A 43 24.31 0.49 -12.42
C ASN A 43 23.60 1.73 -11.83
N GLY A 44 23.08 1.62 -10.60
CA GLY A 44 22.18 2.64 -10.06
C GLY A 44 20.82 2.63 -10.75
N GLY A 45 20.04 3.69 -10.58
CA GLY A 45 18.72 3.78 -11.20
C GLY A 45 17.87 4.92 -10.67
N VAL A 46 16.60 4.94 -11.08
CA VAL A 46 15.62 5.89 -10.60
C VAL A 46 14.34 5.15 -10.20
N ILE A 47 13.88 5.37 -8.97
CA ILE A 47 12.54 4.96 -8.54
C ILE A 47 11.61 6.14 -8.77
N LYS A 48 10.64 5.97 -9.66
CA LYS A 48 9.65 6.99 -10.00
C LYS A 48 8.35 6.71 -9.26
N ILE A 49 7.93 7.65 -8.41
CA ILE A 49 6.61 7.64 -7.77
C ILE A 49 5.76 8.67 -8.48
N LYS A 50 4.85 8.23 -9.32
CA LYS A 50 4.00 9.07 -10.18
C LYS A 50 2.55 8.60 -10.06
N PRO A 51 1.85 8.95 -8.96
CA PRO A 51 0.44 8.61 -8.80
C PRO A 51 -0.43 9.44 -9.76
N ASP A 52 -1.65 8.95 -10.00
CA ASP A 52 -2.69 9.72 -10.70
C ASP A 52 -3.24 10.82 -9.77
N ILE A 53 -3.29 10.51 -8.46
CA ILE A 53 -3.73 11.45 -7.42
C ILE A 53 -2.68 11.50 -6.32
N VAL A 54 -2.20 12.70 -6.03
CA VAL A 54 -1.40 12.95 -4.82
C VAL A 54 -2.36 13.06 -3.64
N GLY A 55 -2.27 12.12 -2.70
CA GLY A 55 -3.19 12.06 -1.56
C GLY A 55 -2.70 11.12 -0.47
N ASP A 56 -3.34 11.18 0.68
CA ASP A 56 -3.01 10.35 1.84
C ASP A 56 -4.09 9.29 2.04
N PHE A 57 -3.69 8.03 2.22
CA PHE A 57 -4.61 6.92 2.45
C PHE A 57 -5.41 7.05 3.76
N THR A 58 -5.00 7.93 4.67
CA THR A 58 -5.74 8.22 5.91
C THR A 58 -6.90 9.21 5.70
N ASN A 59 -6.99 9.80 4.50
CA ASN A 59 -8.01 10.79 4.12
C ASN A 59 -8.22 10.77 2.60
N ILE A 60 -8.83 9.71 2.10
CA ILE A 60 -9.06 9.50 0.67
C ILE A 60 -10.19 10.41 0.19
N LYS A 61 -9.93 11.27 -0.82
CA LYS A 61 -10.90 12.25 -1.33
C LYS A 61 -11.95 11.67 -2.30
N GLN A 62 -12.01 10.35 -2.42
CA GLN A 62 -13.03 9.68 -3.21
C GLN A 62 -14.30 9.45 -2.39
N PRO A 63 -15.50 9.47 -3.02
CA PRO A 63 -16.75 9.21 -2.33
C PRO A 63 -16.81 7.81 -1.72
N ASP A 64 -17.73 7.61 -0.78
CA ASP A 64 -18.06 6.30 -0.24
C ASP A 64 -18.53 5.36 -1.36
N ASN A 65 -18.25 4.07 -1.22
CA ASN A 65 -18.73 3.03 -2.13
C ASN A 65 -18.40 3.28 -3.61
N SER A 66 -17.19 3.77 -3.90
CA SER A 66 -16.75 4.13 -5.25
C SER A 66 -16.06 2.98 -6.00
N PHE A 67 -15.38 2.08 -5.30
CA PHE A 67 -14.54 1.06 -5.91
C PHE A 67 -15.01 -0.36 -5.60
N TRP A 68 -14.82 -1.27 -6.56
CA TRP A 68 -15.06 -2.70 -6.37
C TRP A 68 -13.87 -3.42 -5.76
N HIS A 69 -12.68 -2.86 -5.93
CA HIS A 69 -11.46 -3.43 -5.41
C HIS A 69 -10.53 -2.32 -4.90
N VAL A 70 -9.96 -2.54 -3.72
CA VAL A 70 -8.97 -1.65 -3.12
C VAL A 70 -7.70 -2.45 -2.85
N VAL A 71 -6.56 -1.89 -3.22
CA VAL A 71 -5.22 -2.40 -2.89
C VAL A 71 -4.63 -1.51 -1.82
N PHE A 72 -4.20 -2.12 -0.71
CA PHE A 72 -3.58 -1.42 0.41
C PHE A 72 -2.23 -2.07 0.74
N ASP A 73 -1.15 -1.50 0.20
CA ASP A 73 0.25 -1.88 0.46
C ASP A 73 0.99 -0.73 1.17
N PRO A 74 0.63 -0.45 2.45
CA PRO A 74 1.20 0.70 3.17
C PRO A 74 2.68 0.47 3.49
N PRO A 75 3.42 1.56 3.81
CA PRO A 75 4.76 1.44 4.37
C PRO A 75 4.78 0.50 5.58
N HIS A 76 5.81 -0.33 5.67
CA HIS A 76 5.96 -1.33 6.75
C HIS A 76 7.27 -1.18 7.53
N ILE A 77 8.09 -0.18 7.20
CA ILE A 77 9.35 0.10 7.88
C ILE A 77 9.19 1.29 8.83
N PRO A 78 9.21 1.06 10.16
CA PRO A 78 9.15 2.14 11.14
C PRO A 78 10.50 2.88 11.15
N GLN A 79 10.54 4.06 10.56
CA GLN A 79 11.67 5.00 10.63
C GLN A 79 11.25 6.40 10.18
N ASP A 80 11.94 7.42 10.68
CA ASP A 80 11.57 8.82 10.41
C ASP A 80 12.09 9.34 9.07
N LYS A 81 13.15 8.76 8.53
CA LYS A 81 13.79 9.25 7.30
C LYS A 81 13.72 8.24 6.15
N ILE A 82 13.47 8.76 4.95
CA ILE A 82 13.55 7.97 3.71
C ILE A 82 15.02 7.95 3.25
N THR A 83 15.76 6.93 3.65
CA THR A 83 17.19 6.79 3.34
C THR A 83 17.49 5.55 2.50
N ALA A 84 16.93 4.40 2.86
CA ALA A 84 17.15 3.13 2.17
C ALA A 84 16.34 3.01 0.89
N VAL A 85 16.77 2.15 -0.05
CA VAL A 85 16.05 1.86 -1.30
C VAL A 85 14.62 1.42 -1.02
N ILE A 86 14.43 0.55 -0.02
CA ILE A 86 13.11 0.05 0.37
C ILE A 86 12.17 1.19 0.83
N THR A 87 12.66 2.17 1.57
CA THR A 87 11.85 3.30 2.01
C THR A 87 11.62 4.33 0.91
N LYS A 88 12.52 4.43 -0.07
CA LYS A 88 12.28 5.21 -1.30
C LYS A 88 11.16 4.58 -2.13
N GLN A 89 11.10 3.26 -2.18
CA GLN A 89 10.09 2.53 -2.96
C GLN A 89 8.72 2.52 -2.28
N TYR A 90 8.66 2.15 -1.00
CA TYR A 90 7.42 1.90 -0.27
C TYR A 90 7.02 3.04 0.69
N GLY A 91 7.91 3.99 0.97
CA GLY A 91 7.73 4.96 2.04
C GLY A 91 8.14 4.40 3.40
N ASN A 92 7.80 5.11 4.45
CA ASN A 92 8.13 4.75 5.83
C ASN A 92 6.94 5.01 6.76
N LEU A 93 6.89 4.24 7.85
CA LEU A 93 5.96 4.49 8.95
C LEU A 93 6.59 5.51 9.90
N THR A 94 5.87 6.56 10.24
CA THR A 94 6.33 7.62 11.16
C THR A 94 5.35 7.82 12.29
N GLY A 95 5.84 8.28 13.44
CA GLY A 95 4.99 8.69 14.58
C GLY A 95 3.99 7.63 15.01
N GLU A 96 2.73 8.05 15.15
CA GLU A 96 1.59 7.22 15.58
C GLU A 96 1.10 6.28 14.46
N TRP A 97 1.96 5.39 13.99
CA TRP A 97 1.66 4.49 12.87
C TRP A 97 0.41 3.61 13.09
N ARG A 98 0.10 3.26 14.37
CA ARG A 98 -1.13 2.49 14.67
C ARG A 98 -2.38 3.28 14.33
N ALA A 99 -2.46 4.55 14.75
CA ALA A 99 -3.57 5.43 14.43
C ALA A 99 -3.66 5.69 12.92
N MET A 100 -2.52 5.85 12.24
CA MET A 100 -2.45 6.04 10.80
C MET A 100 -2.98 4.82 10.03
N LEU A 101 -2.52 3.60 10.34
CA LEU A 101 -3.00 2.39 9.68
C LEU A 101 -4.46 2.10 10.00
N LYS A 102 -4.92 2.34 11.24
CA LYS A 102 -6.33 2.23 11.61
C LYS A 102 -7.23 3.14 10.76
N LYS A 103 -6.82 4.40 10.57
CA LYS A 103 -7.51 5.33 9.66
C LYS A 103 -7.47 4.84 8.22
N GLY A 104 -6.32 4.31 7.77
CA GLY A 104 -6.15 3.75 6.43
C GLY A 104 -7.13 2.61 6.17
N PHE A 105 -7.25 1.64 7.06
CA PHE A 105 -8.26 0.58 6.95
C PHE A 105 -9.68 1.15 6.87
N LYS A 106 -10.02 2.09 7.77
CA LYS A 106 -11.35 2.74 7.76
C LYS A 106 -11.64 3.40 6.41
N GLU A 107 -10.71 4.14 5.86
CA GLU A 107 -10.86 4.81 4.57
C GLU A 107 -10.94 3.81 3.40
N CYS A 108 -10.10 2.76 3.39
CA CYS A 108 -10.18 1.70 2.40
C CYS A 108 -11.57 1.04 2.37
N PHE A 109 -12.11 0.69 3.54
CA PHE A 109 -13.45 0.12 3.63
C PHE A 109 -14.56 1.13 3.32
N ARG A 110 -14.38 2.42 3.64
CA ARG A 110 -15.35 3.48 3.30
C ARG A 110 -15.53 3.59 1.78
N VAL A 111 -14.43 3.69 1.05
CA VAL A 111 -14.48 3.87 -0.42
C VAL A 111 -14.80 2.58 -1.17
N LEU A 112 -14.69 1.43 -0.53
CA LEU A 112 -15.04 0.13 -1.10
C LEU A 112 -16.57 -0.02 -1.15
N LYS A 113 -17.09 -0.53 -2.26
CA LYS A 113 -18.51 -0.87 -2.41
C LYS A 113 -18.90 -2.07 -1.55
N PRO A 114 -20.18 -2.22 -1.16
CA PRO A 114 -20.67 -3.49 -0.61
C PRO A 114 -20.31 -4.66 -1.54
N ASN A 115 -19.92 -5.78 -0.97
CA ASN A 115 -19.38 -6.97 -1.67
C ASN A 115 -18.08 -6.72 -2.46
N GLY A 116 -17.48 -5.54 -2.35
CA GLY A 116 -16.16 -5.25 -2.88
C GLY A 116 -15.06 -5.89 -2.03
N THR A 117 -13.88 -6.05 -2.62
CA THR A 117 -12.74 -6.72 -1.99
C THR A 117 -11.58 -5.77 -1.70
N LEU A 118 -10.91 -5.98 -0.56
CA LEU A 118 -9.67 -5.32 -0.21
C LEU A 118 -8.54 -6.35 -0.21
N ILE A 119 -7.48 -6.10 -0.95
CA ILE A 119 -6.20 -6.80 -0.79
C ILE A 119 -5.28 -5.93 0.05
N PHE A 120 -4.92 -6.46 1.22
CA PHE A 120 -3.95 -5.87 2.12
C PHE A 120 -2.63 -6.62 2.01
N LYS A 121 -1.55 -5.92 1.70
CA LYS A 121 -0.21 -6.51 1.64
C LYS A 121 0.63 -5.97 2.79
N TRP A 122 1.31 -6.87 3.50
CA TRP A 122 2.12 -6.53 4.65
C TRP A 122 3.40 -7.35 4.72
N ASN A 123 4.54 -6.72 4.93
CA ASN A 123 5.77 -7.42 5.25
C ASN A 123 6.05 -7.33 6.76
N GLU A 124 6.03 -8.48 7.43
CA GLU A 124 6.16 -8.58 8.89
C GLU A 124 7.61 -8.59 9.40
N CYS A 125 8.55 -8.06 8.63
CA CYS A 125 9.96 -8.04 9.06
C CYS A 125 10.21 -7.20 10.33
N ARG A 126 9.36 -6.23 10.62
CA ARG A 126 9.47 -5.34 11.78
C ARG A 126 8.28 -5.46 12.73
N ILE A 127 7.09 -5.56 12.18
CA ILE A 127 5.84 -5.60 12.95
C ILE A 127 5.05 -6.84 12.49
N PRO A 128 4.73 -7.77 13.40
CA PRO A 128 3.96 -8.97 13.07
C PRO A 128 2.58 -8.62 12.49
N LEU A 129 2.12 -9.38 11.49
CA LEU A 129 0.81 -9.19 10.88
C LEU A 129 -0.32 -9.19 11.92
N LYS A 130 -0.24 -10.05 12.93
CA LYS A 130 -1.25 -10.14 14.00
C LYS A 130 -1.48 -8.80 14.74
N GLU A 131 -0.43 -7.96 14.86
CA GLU A 131 -0.58 -6.63 15.48
C GLU A 131 -1.28 -5.64 14.55
N ILE A 132 -1.09 -5.80 13.24
CA ILE A 132 -1.75 -4.96 12.25
C ILE A 132 -3.23 -5.32 12.12
N LEU A 133 -3.58 -6.61 12.15
CA LEU A 133 -4.97 -7.04 12.05
C LEU A 133 -5.84 -6.59 13.24
N LYS A 134 -5.24 -6.24 14.38
CA LYS A 134 -5.96 -5.60 15.52
C LYS A 134 -6.41 -4.18 15.25
N LEU A 135 -5.92 -3.55 14.17
CA LEU A 135 -6.24 -2.16 13.82
C LEU A 135 -7.52 -2.01 13.00
N THR A 136 -8.14 -3.12 12.63
CA THR A 136 -9.44 -3.17 11.96
C THR A 136 -10.38 -4.14 12.67
N ASP A 137 -11.69 -3.85 12.64
CA ASP A 137 -12.75 -4.74 13.12
C ASP A 137 -13.17 -5.78 12.07
N LYS A 138 -12.66 -5.65 10.84
CA LYS A 138 -12.99 -6.56 9.74
C LYS A 138 -12.14 -7.82 9.80
N LYS A 139 -12.78 -8.96 9.58
CA LYS A 139 -12.11 -10.26 9.53
C LYS A 139 -11.67 -10.57 8.11
N PRO A 140 -10.41 -11.00 7.90
CA PRO A 140 -9.98 -11.43 6.58
C PRO A 140 -10.70 -12.72 6.15
N LEU A 141 -10.93 -12.88 4.84
CA LEU A 141 -11.44 -14.11 4.25
C LEU A 141 -10.34 -15.18 4.18
N TYR A 142 -9.21 -14.80 3.64
CA TYR A 142 -8.05 -15.67 3.46
C TYR A 142 -6.78 -14.84 3.29
N GLY A 143 -5.64 -15.51 3.29
CA GLY A 143 -4.35 -14.90 3.05
C GLY A 143 -3.29 -15.90 2.63
N HIS A 144 -2.20 -15.40 2.10
CA HIS A 144 -1.06 -16.22 1.67
C HIS A 144 0.26 -15.51 1.99
N LYS A 145 1.26 -16.30 2.39
CA LYS A 145 2.63 -15.82 2.56
C LYS A 145 3.40 -15.92 1.25
N SER A 146 4.22 -14.93 0.97
CA SER A 146 5.06 -14.87 -0.22
C SER A 146 6.41 -14.21 0.07
N GLY A 147 7.22 -14.12 -0.98
CA GLY A 147 8.57 -13.59 -0.92
C GLY A 147 9.59 -14.63 -0.45
N LYS A 148 10.87 -14.38 -0.77
CA LYS A 148 11.98 -15.30 -0.50
C LYS A 148 12.10 -15.69 0.98
N ALA A 149 11.81 -14.78 1.90
CA ALA A 149 11.85 -15.00 3.35
C ALA A 149 10.49 -15.40 3.95
N MET A 150 9.44 -15.58 3.13
CA MET A 150 8.06 -15.92 3.57
C MET A 150 7.51 -14.95 4.64
N LYS A 151 7.89 -13.68 4.55
CA LYS A 151 7.47 -12.62 5.49
C LYS A 151 6.47 -11.63 4.89
N THR A 152 6.17 -11.72 3.62
CA THR A 152 5.16 -10.89 2.95
C THR A 152 3.84 -11.63 2.95
N HIS A 153 2.83 -11.01 3.51
CA HIS A 153 1.47 -11.52 3.55
C HIS A 153 0.60 -10.78 2.55
N TRP A 154 -0.25 -11.53 1.87
CA TRP A 154 -1.36 -11.04 1.07
C TRP A 154 -2.63 -11.47 1.78
N VAL A 155 -3.45 -10.53 2.18
CA VAL A 155 -4.64 -10.76 3.00
C VAL A 155 -5.84 -10.17 2.28
N CYS A 156 -6.83 -11.01 2.01
CA CYS A 156 -8.06 -10.62 1.33
C CYS A 156 -9.17 -10.38 2.34
N PHE A 157 -9.90 -9.29 2.15
CA PHE A 157 -11.13 -8.97 2.88
C PHE A 157 -12.26 -8.75 1.87
N ILE A 158 -13.48 -8.91 2.34
CA ILE A 158 -14.70 -8.47 1.64
C ILE A 158 -15.43 -7.46 2.53
N LYS A 159 -16.04 -6.47 1.92
CA LYS A 159 -16.93 -5.55 2.61
C LYS A 159 -18.35 -6.10 2.60
N ASP A 160 -18.93 -6.29 3.80
CA ASP A 160 -20.33 -6.63 3.98
C ASP A 160 -21.26 -5.50 3.55
#